data_b307748e3017d52ac60ca06ba2952be4
#
_entry.id   b307748e3017d52ac60ca06ba2952be4
#
_cell.length_a   1.000
_cell.length_b   1.000
_cell.length_c   1.000
_cell.angle_alpha   90.00
_cell.angle_beta   90.00
_cell.angle_gamma   90.00
#
_symmetry.space_group_name_H-M   'P 1'
#
loop_
_entity.id
_entity.type
_entity.pdbx_description
1 polymer ?
#
loop_
_entity_poly.entity_id
_entity_poly.type
_entity_poly.pdbx_seq_one_letter_code
_entity_poly.pdbx_strand_id
1 'polypeptide(L)'
;MIIETEEFSTHQKALAINLDQGIYGTVAEIGAGQEVARWFFRVGGAAGSIAKTMSAYDMQVSDQIYGKSGRYVSRQRVEAMLDKEYRLLCDRLGDALESHTRFFAFADTVAARNFTGTNDCHGWVGLRFQTVPGGLPNDIVLHVNMLDRTNLLQQEALGILGINLIYAAFHTPEFTSDFLHELQDDLSSSRVEIDMVHVGGPALEHLDPLEMGMSLVHGDLALAVLFGPDGRLEPPNEVIRKRPIIVERGLYQHHTEIDPE
;
A
#
# COMPACT_ATOMS: atom_id res chain seq x y z
N MET A 1 -14.15 -29.08 10.34
CA MET A 1 -13.45 -29.22 9.07
C MET A 1 -12.87 -27.85 8.80
N ILE A 2 -11.61 -27.65 9.17
CA ILE A 2 -10.89 -26.41 8.94
C ILE A 2 -10.61 -26.43 7.43
N ILE A 3 -11.21 -25.52 6.68
CA ILE A 3 -10.83 -25.28 5.28
C ILE A 3 -9.49 -24.58 5.40
N GLU A 4 -8.39 -25.31 5.18
CA GLU A 4 -7.10 -24.67 4.92
C GLU A 4 -7.29 -23.87 3.62
N THR A 5 -7.36 -22.55 3.74
CA THR A 5 -7.20 -21.65 2.61
C THR A 5 -5.81 -21.91 2.05
N GLU A 6 -5.70 -22.42 0.83
CA GLU A 6 -4.41 -22.53 0.14
C GLU A 6 -3.82 -21.12 0.04
N GLU A 7 -2.77 -20.85 0.79
CA GLU A 7 -2.00 -19.62 0.69
C GLU A 7 -1.31 -19.59 -0.67
N PHE A 8 -1.69 -18.60 -1.49
CA PHE A 8 -1.01 -18.39 -2.77
C PHE A 8 0.30 -17.65 -2.56
N SER A 9 1.39 -18.21 -3.08
CA SER A 9 2.67 -17.51 -3.13
C SER A 9 2.58 -16.24 -3.97
N THR A 10 3.48 -15.29 -3.75
CA THR A 10 3.61 -14.07 -4.55
C THR A 10 3.66 -14.35 -6.05
N HIS A 11 4.33 -15.44 -6.45
CA HIS A 11 4.38 -15.91 -7.83
C HIS A 11 3.00 -16.28 -8.37
N GLN A 12 2.22 -17.05 -7.60
CA GLN A 12 0.88 -17.49 -8.00
C GLN A 12 -0.08 -16.29 -8.08
N LYS A 13 -0.01 -15.35 -7.14
CA LYS A 13 -0.81 -14.12 -7.14
C LYS A 13 -0.52 -13.25 -8.36
N ALA A 14 0.74 -12.97 -8.64
CA ALA A 14 1.13 -12.19 -9.82
C ALA A 14 0.70 -12.87 -11.13
N LEU A 15 0.82 -14.20 -11.21
CA LEU A 15 0.36 -14.98 -12.36
C LEU A 15 -1.16 -14.95 -12.49
N ALA A 16 -1.90 -15.07 -11.39
CA ALA A 16 -3.36 -15.00 -11.41
C ALA A 16 -3.87 -13.66 -11.97
N ILE A 17 -3.27 -12.54 -11.55
CA ILE A 17 -3.58 -11.20 -12.10
C ILE A 17 -3.23 -11.15 -13.62
N ASN A 18 -2.06 -11.65 -14.01
CA ASN A 18 -1.67 -11.63 -15.43
C ASN A 18 -2.58 -12.47 -16.34
N LEU A 19 -3.20 -13.51 -15.82
CA LEU A 19 -4.10 -14.38 -16.56
C LEU A 19 -5.57 -13.93 -16.53
N ASP A 20 -5.94 -13.02 -15.65
CA ASP A 20 -7.29 -12.46 -15.60
C ASP A 20 -7.45 -11.37 -16.67
N GLN A 21 -8.19 -11.71 -17.75
CA GLN A 21 -8.48 -10.78 -18.85
C GLN A 21 -9.37 -9.59 -18.42
N GLY A 22 -9.99 -9.67 -17.26
CA GLY A 22 -10.83 -8.61 -16.70
C GLY A 22 -10.07 -7.61 -15.82
N ILE A 23 -8.72 -7.70 -15.71
CA ILE A 23 -7.88 -6.80 -14.91
C ILE A 23 -6.79 -6.19 -15.78
N TYR A 24 -6.68 -4.86 -15.77
CA TYR A 24 -5.65 -4.16 -16.54
C TYR A 24 -5.19 -2.90 -15.85
N GLY A 25 -3.89 -2.71 -15.72
CA GLY A 25 -3.38 -1.61 -14.91
C GLY A 25 -2.02 -1.06 -15.25
N THR A 26 -1.60 -0.10 -14.45
CA THR A 26 -0.30 0.56 -14.54
C THR A 26 0.40 0.55 -13.19
N VAL A 27 1.73 0.51 -13.22
CA VAL A 27 2.58 0.47 -12.03
C VAL A 27 3.58 1.63 -12.07
N ALA A 28 3.65 2.41 -10.99
CA ALA A 28 4.58 3.54 -10.85
C ALA A 28 5.34 3.42 -9.52
N GLU A 29 6.63 3.12 -9.59
CA GLU A 29 7.47 2.84 -8.40
C GLU A 29 8.62 3.85 -8.31
N ILE A 30 8.74 4.54 -7.17
CA ILE A 30 9.76 5.55 -6.91
C ILE A 30 10.48 5.27 -5.58
N GLY A 31 11.79 5.08 -5.64
CA GLY A 31 12.67 5.07 -4.46
C GLY A 31 13.14 3.70 -4.00
N ALA A 32 12.45 2.61 -4.36
CA ALA A 32 12.81 1.26 -3.94
C ALA A 32 12.82 0.22 -5.08
N GLY A 33 13.40 0.58 -6.20
CA GLY A 33 13.46 -0.32 -7.36
C GLY A 33 12.16 -0.35 -8.15
N GLN A 34 11.89 -1.47 -8.81
CA GLN A 34 10.69 -1.75 -9.59
C GLN A 34 10.29 -3.21 -9.37
N GLU A 35 10.18 -3.62 -8.13
CA GLU A 35 10.00 -5.03 -7.79
C GLU A 35 8.55 -5.50 -7.98
N VAL A 36 7.54 -4.64 -7.83
CA VAL A 36 6.15 -4.97 -8.15
C VAL A 36 6.01 -5.21 -9.66
N ALA A 37 6.50 -4.30 -10.49
CA ALA A 37 6.54 -4.47 -11.93
C ALA A 37 7.32 -5.72 -12.34
N ARG A 38 8.46 -5.96 -11.69
CA ARG A 38 9.31 -7.11 -11.95
C ARG A 38 8.60 -8.45 -11.71
N TRP A 39 7.77 -8.56 -10.68
CA TRP A 39 6.97 -9.76 -10.43
C TRP A 39 6.07 -10.08 -11.63
N PHE A 40 5.32 -9.12 -12.13
CA PHE A 40 4.44 -9.33 -13.30
C PHE A 40 5.22 -9.80 -14.53
N PHE A 41 6.38 -9.19 -14.80
CA PHE A 41 7.20 -9.61 -15.96
C PHE A 41 7.86 -10.97 -15.76
N ARG A 42 8.24 -11.31 -14.54
CA ARG A 42 8.92 -12.56 -14.20
C ARG A 42 8.01 -13.79 -14.34
N VAL A 43 6.75 -13.68 -13.97
CA VAL A 43 5.81 -14.81 -14.04
C VAL A 43 5.25 -15.02 -15.45
N GLY A 44 5.40 -14.05 -16.34
CA GLY A 44 4.87 -14.11 -17.71
C GLY A 44 3.40 -13.66 -17.82
N GLY A 45 2.95 -13.41 -19.04
CA GLY A 45 1.56 -12.99 -19.31
C GLY A 45 1.28 -11.48 -19.12
N ALA A 46 2.23 -10.68 -18.68
CA ALA A 46 2.05 -9.27 -18.34
C ALA A 46 1.51 -8.38 -19.48
N ALA A 47 1.65 -8.77 -20.74
CA ALA A 47 1.10 -8.02 -21.87
C ALA A 47 -0.43 -7.94 -21.84
N GLY A 48 -1.10 -8.85 -21.15
CA GLY A 48 -2.56 -8.89 -21.00
C GLY A 48 -3.09 -8.12 -19.79
N SER A 49 -2.21 -7.71 -18.86
CA SER A 49 -2.61 -7.12 -17.56
C SER A 49 -1.92 -5.81 -17.23
N ILE A 50 -0.71 -5.54 -17.78
CA ILE A 50 0.10 -4.36 -17.45
C ILE A 50 0.26 -3.45 -18.67
N ALA A 51 -0.40 -2.31 -18.63
CA ALA A 51 -0.33 -1.29 -19.68
C ALA A 51 1.03 -0.62 -19.75
N LYS A 52 1.60 -0.29 -18.58
CA LYS A 52 2.81 0.49 -18.45
C LYS A 52 3.40 0.32 -17.05
N THR A 53 4.72 0.35 -16.99
CA THR A 53 5.46 0.58 -15.74
C THR A 53 6.35 1.78 -15.89
N MET A 54 6.57 2.51 -14.80
CA MET A 54 7.47 3.65 -14.79
C MET A 54 8.15 3.87 -13.44
N SER A 55 9.30 4.54 -13.50
CA SER A 55 10.00 5.05 -12.35
C SER A 55 10.61 6.42 -12.68
N ALA A 56 10.47 7.38 -11.77
CA ALA A 56 10.99 8.74 -11.93
C ALA A 56 11.89 9.09 -10.73
N TYR A 57 13.14 8.61 -10.77
CA TYR A 57 14.12 8.81 -9.70
C TYR A 57 14.61 10.24 -9.57
N ASP A 58 14.71 10.97 -10.69
CA ASP A 58 15.10 12.37 -10.67
C ASP A 58 13.95 13.25 -10.17
N MET A 59 14.24 14.10 -9.20
CA MET A 59 13.24 14.97 -8.57
C MET A 59 12.60 15.95 -9.56
N GLN A 60 13.37 16.48 -10.51
CA GLN A 60 12.84 17.44 -11.50
C GLN A 60 11.90 16.74 -12.48
N VAL A 61 12.27 15.52 -12.91
CA VAL A 61 11.40 14.69 -13.76
C VAL A 61 10.14 14.30 -13.00
N SER A 62 10.25 13.88 -11.75
CA SER A 62 9.12 13.56 -10.91
C SER A 62 8.17 14.75 -10.71
N ASP A 63 8.72 15.96 -10.52
CA ASP A 63 7.92 17.19 -10.39
C ASP A 63 7.23 17.57 -11.70
N GLN A 64 7.83 17.36 -12.85
CA GLN A 64 7.21 17.61 -14.14
C GLN A 64 6.06 16.63 -14.42
N ILE A 65 6.16 15.40 -13.92
CA ILE A 65 5.14 14.39 -14.14
C ILE A 65 4.00 14.53 -13.12
N TYR A 66 4.31 14.63 -11.83
CA TYR A 66 3.33 14.54 -10.75
C TYR A 66 3.08 15.87 -10.01
N GLY A 67 3.71 16.96 -10.46
CA GLY A 67 3.66 18.26 -9.80
C GLY A 67 4.66 18.37 -8.64
N LYS A 68 4.90 19.60 -8.19
CA LYS A 68 5.79 19.87 -7.06
C LYS A 68 5.18 19.39 -5.76
N SER A 69 6.01 18.78 -4.92
CA SER A 69 5.64 18.34 -3.58
C SER A 69 6.65 18.85 -2.55
N GLY A 70 6.18 19.18 -1.36
CA GLY A 70 7.06 19.55 -0.24
C GLY A 70 7.91 18.38 0.25
N ARG A 71 7.41 17.14 0.07
CA ARG A 71 8.10 15.89 0.39
C ARG A 71 7.81 14.85 -0.68
N TYR A 72 8.86 14.17 -1.15
CA TYR A 72 8.73 13.13 -2.19
C TYR A 72 8.20 11.83 -1.63
N VAL A 73 8.64 11.44 -0.43
CA VAL A 73 8.06 10.31 0.30
C VAL A 73 6.95 10.85 1.18
N SER A 74 5.73 10.83 0.66
CA SER A 74 4.55 11.37 1.35
C SER A 74 3.25 10.81 0.75
N ARG A 75 2.19 10.82 1.57
CA ARG A 75 0.85 10.48 1.14
C ARG A 75 0.40 11.32 -0.08
N GLN A 76 0.62 12.63 -0.01
CA GLN A 76 0.27 13.53 -1.12
C GLN A 76 0.94 13.14 -2.44
N ARG A 77 2.19 12.67 -2.39
CA ARG A 77 2.92 12.24 -3.60
C ARG A 77 2.32 10.94 -4.17
N VAL A 78 2.07 9.92 -3.36
CA VAL A 78 1.50 8.67 -3.86
C VAL A 78 0.09 8.88 -4.41
N GLU A 79 -0.73 9.71 -3.76
CA GLU A 79 -2.07 10.06 -4.26
C GLU A 79 -2.00 10.80 -5.61
N ALA A 80 -1.06 11.74 -5.79
CA ALA A 80 -0.84 12.41 -7.07
C ALA A 80 -0.36 11.45 -8.17
N MET A 81 0.44 10.45 -7.81
CA MET A 81 0.87 9.39 -8.73
C MET A 81 -0.32 8.53 -9.15
N LEU A 82 -1.12 8.05 -8.21
CA LEU A 82 -2.34 7.29 -8.47
C LEU A 82 -3.30 8.04 -9.39
N ASP A 83 -3.59 9.30 -9.07
CA ASP A 83 -4.49 10.14 -9.86
C ASP A 83 -4.00 10.30 -11.30
N LYS A 84 -2.74 10.61 -11.47
CA LYS A 84 -2.13 10.80 -12.79
C LYS A 84 -2.12 9.51 -13.63
N GLU A 85 -1.65 8.42 -13.03
CA GLU A 85 -1.47 7.16 -13.75
C GLU A 85 -2.81 6.51 -14.09
N TYR A 86 -3.77 6.53 -13.16
CA TYR A 86 -5.11 6.02 -13.39
C TYR A 86 -5.85 6.81 -14.47
N ARG A 87 -5.83 8.15 -14.38
CA ARG A 87 -6.45 9.01 -15.40
C ARG A 87 -5.85 8.77 -16.79
N LEU A 88 -4.52 8.70 -16.91
CA LEU A 88 -3.87 8.42 -18.19
C LEU A 88 -4.22 7.03 -18.76
N LEU A 89 -4.45 6.05 -17.90
CA LEU A 89 -4.90 4.73 -18.32
C LEU A 89 -6.31 4.80 -18.88
N CYS A 90 -7.25 5.42 -18.15
CA CYS A 90 -8.64 5.60 -18.59
C CYS A 90 -8.73 6.45 -19.88
N ASP A 91 -8.02 7.57 -19.96
CA ASP A 91 -8.04 8.45 -21.13
C ASP A 91 -7.55 7.75 -22.40
N ARG A 92 -6.65 6.78 -22.29
CA ARG A 92 -6.06 6.09 -23.44
C ARG A 92 -6.79 4.83 -23.85
N LEU A 93 -7.34 4.11 -22.90
CA LEU A 93 -7.86 2.77 -23.12
C LEU A 93 -9.31 2.57 -22.67
N GLY A 94 -9.93 3.57 -21.99
CA GLY A 94 -11.30 3.48 -21.50
C GLY A 94 -12.27 3.08 -22.61
N ASP A 95 -12.31 3.82 -23.70
CA ASP A 95 -13.22 3.53 -24.84
C ASP A 95 -13.07 2.12 -25.42
N ALA A 96 -11.87 1.54 -25.31
CA ALA A 96 -11.58 0.23 -25.90
C ALA A 96 -11.86 -0.94 -24.95
N LEU A 97 -11.69 -0.75 -23.64
CA LEU A 97 -11.65 -1.83 -22.66
C LEU A 97 -12.66 -1.70 -21.51
N GLU A 98 -13.25 -0.53 -21.28
CA GLU A 98 -14.07 -0.22 -20.10
C GLU A 98 -15.28 -1.15 -19.92
N SER A 99 -15.83 -1.71 -21.00
CA SER A 99 -17.04 -2.54 -20.92
C SER A 99 -16.85 -3.89 -20.21
N HIS A 100 -15.61 -4.37 -20.08
CA HIS A 100 -15.32 -5.70 -19.52
C HIS A 100 -14.03 -5.77 -18.70
N THR A 101 -13.36 -4.63 -18.50
CA THR A 101 -12.08 -4.56 -17.79
C THR A 101 -12.18 -3.66 -16.58
N ARG A 102 -11.66 -4.12 -15.46
CA ARG A 102 -11.45 -3.33 -14.23
C ARG A 102 -10.06 -2.74 -14.28
N PHE A 103 -9.97 -1.43 -14.27
CA PHE A 103 -8.68 -0.74 -14.29
C PHE A 103 -8.10 -0.60 -12.90
N PHE A 104 -6.74 -0.62 -12.81
CA PHE A 104 -6.01 -0.23 -11.62
C PHE A 104 -4.79 0.63 -11.93
N ALA A 105 -4.39 1.42 -10.94
CA ALA A 105 -3.09 2.04 -10.86
C ALA A 105 -2.46 1.69 -9.50
N PHE A 106 -1.29 1.13 -9.52
CA PHE A 106 -0.45 0.95 -8.34
C PHE A 106 0.62 2.03 -8.34
N ALA A 107 0.90 2.61 -7.18
CA ALA A 107 2.00 3.54 -7.01
C ALA A 107 2.66 3.36 -5.65
N ASP A 108 3.98 3.55 -5.61
CA ASP A 108 4.70 3.72 -4.36
C ASP A 108 5.71 4.85 -4.41
N THR A 109 6.03 5.38 -3.23
CA THR A 109 7.13 6.32 -3.02
C THR A 109 7.80 6.00 -1.70
N VAL A 110 9.05 5.54 -1.76
CA VAL A 110 9.73 4.90 -0.64
C VAL A 110 11.14 5.47 -0.44
N ALA A 111 11.51 5.70 0.82
CA ALA A 111 12.88 5.91 1.25
C ALA A 111 13.47 4.57 1.71
N ALA A 112 13.98 3.78 0.79
CA ALA A 112 14.72 2.59 1.13
C ALA A 112 16.08 2.92 1.78
N ARG A 113 16.73 1.92 2.39
CA ARG A 113 18.00 2.09 3.11
C ARG A 113 19.06 2.68 2.20
N ASN A 114 19.60 3.84 2.59
CA ASN A 114 20.68 4.49 1.87
C ASN A 114 22.02 3.79 2.11
N PHE A 115 23.06 4.21 1.37
CA PHE A 115 24.40 3.62 1.45
C PHE A 115 25.00 3.69 2.86
N THR A 116 24.72 4.76 3.62
CA THR A 116 25.23 4.93 4.99
C THR A 116 24.37 4.21 6.04
N GLY A 117 23.18 3.78 5.69
CA GLY A 117 22.27 3.07 6.58
C GLY A 117 21.72 3.92 7.73
N THR A 118 21.65 5.24 7.55
CA THR A 118 21.31 6.21 8.61
C THR A 118 19.95 6.88 8.44
N ASN A 119 19.23 6.59 7.33
CA ASN A 119 17.92 7.16 7.08
C ASN A 119 16.78 6.31 7.67
N ASP A 120 15.67 6.95 7.95
CA ASP A 120 14.42 6.27 8.21
C ASP A 120 13.96 5.57 6.92
N CYS A 121 13.71 4.27 7.01
CA CYS A 121 13.29 3.45 5.88
C CYS A 121 11.78 3.28 5.95
N HIS A 122 11.05 4.10 5.21
CA HIS A 122 9.59 4.11 5.20
C HIS A 122 9.05 4.51 3.83
N GLY A 123 7.78 4.31 3.60
CA GLY A 123 7.16 4.71 2.35
C GLY A 123 5.65 4.75 2.38
N TRP A 124 5.12 5.15 1.25
CA TRP A 124 3.71 5.16 0.95
C TRP A 124 3.44 4.27 -0.25
N VAL A 125 2.51 3.36 -0.07
CA VAL A 125 2.06 2.42 -1.10
C VAL A 125 0.60 2.68 -1.35
N GLY A 126 0.20 2.76 -2.61
CA GLY A 126 -1.18 3.04 -2.97
C GLY A 126 -1.68 2.20 -4.12
N LEU A 127 -2.96 1.90 -4.07
CA LEU A 127 -3.71 1.23 -5.12
C LEU A 127 -5.01 1.97 -5.38
N ARG A 128 -5.25 2.36 -6.62
CA ARG A 128 -6.55 2.82 -7.13
C ARG A 128 -7.11 1.78 -8.08
N PHE A 129 -8.33 1.31 -7.86
CA PHE A 129 -8.88 0.19 -8.62
C PHE A 129 -10.40 0.24 -8.73
N GLN A 130 -10.92 -0.42 -9.75
CA GLN A 130 -12.36 -0.63 -9.95
C GLN A 130 -12.77 -2.01 -9.44
N THR A 131 -13.90 -2.11 -8.76
CA THR A 131 -14.52 -3.38 -8.38
C THR A 131 -15.40 -3.96 -9.49
N VAL A 132 -15.92 -3.09 -10.34
CA VAL A 132 -16.71 -3.47 -11.54
C VAL A 132 -16.23 -2.67 -12.75
N PRO A 133 -16.28 -3.22 -13.96
CA PRO A 133 -15.94 -2.49 -15.19
C PRO A 133 -16.74 -1.20 -15.34
N GLY A 134 -16.05 -0.09 -15.69
CA GLY A 134 -16.67 1.22 -15.84
C GLY A 134 -17.14 1.87 -14.53
N GLY A 135 -16.90 1.21 -13.38
CA GLY A 135 -17.28 1.72 -12.05
C GLY A 135 -16.38 2.85 -11.56
N LEU A 136 -16.86 3.57 -10.55
CA LEU A 136 -16.01 4.53 -9.83
C LEU A 136 -14.86 3.82 -9.14
N PRO A 137 -13.67 4.42 -9.11
CA PRO A 137 -12.51 3.82 -8.47
C PRO A 137 -12.60 3.87 -6.95
N ASN A 138 -11.92 2.91 -6.32
CA ASN A 138 -11.64 2.86 -4.90
C ASN A 138 -10.15 3.03 -4.66
N ASP A 139 -9.78 3.59 -3.52
CA ASP A 139 -8.40 3.83 -3.13
C ASP A 139 -8.06 3.08 -1.84
N ILE A 140 -6.88 2.47 -1.82
CA ILE A 140 -6.23 1.99 -0.62
C ILE A 140 -4.85 2.63 -0.58
N VAL A 141 -4.52 3.30 0.51
CA VAL A 141 -3.20 3.91 0.73
C VAL A 141 -2.65 3.44 2.07
N LEU A 142 -1.46 2.88 2.05
CA LEU A 142 -0.76 2.34 3.20
C LEU A 142 0.48 3.20 3.50
N HIS A 143 0.77 3.43 4.77
CA HIS A 143 2.10 3.82 5.21
C HIS A 143 2.83 2.58 5.72
N VAL A 144 4.09 2.42 5.30
CA VAL A 144 4.89 1.24 5.58
C VAL A 144 6.24 1.63 6.17
N ASN A 145 6.70 0.88 7.17
CA ASN A 145 8.06 0.93 7.67
C ASN A 145 8.82 -0.30 7.17
N MET A 146 9.99 -0.07 6.54
CA MET A 146 10.81 -1.11 5.95
C MET A 146 11.85 -1.58 6.98
N LEU A 147 11.65 -2.77 7.54
CA LEU A 147 12.41 -3.27 8.69
C LEU A 147 13.66 -4.08 8.32
N ASP A 148 13.74 -4.55 7.10
CA ASP A 148 14.89 -5.30 6.60
C ASP A 148 16.20 -4.50 6.66
N ARG A 149 17.31 -5.20 6.91
CA ARG A 149 18.63 -4.58 7.16
C ARG A 149 19.34 -4.11 5.89
N THR A 150 18.93 -4.53 4.73
CA THR A 150 19.58 -4.19 3.45
C THR A 150 18.57 -3.59 2.48
N ASN A 151 19.05 -2.72 1.61
CA ASN A 151 18.25 -2.10 0.55
C ASN A 151 17.58 -3.17 -0.35
N LEU A 152 18.32 -4.22 -0.73
CA LEU A 152 17.81 -5.28 -1.59
C LEU A 152 16.62 -6.01 -0.94
N LEU A 153 16.74 -6.41 0.33
CA LEU A 153 15.66 -7.08 1.03
C LEU A 153 14.42 -6.18 1.21
N GLN A 154 14.64 -4.87 1.42
CA GLN A 154 13.54 -3.89 1.48
C GLN A 154 12.80 -3.79 0.13
N GLN A 155 13.54 -3.76 -0.98
CA GLN A 155 12.94 -3.78 -2.32
C GLN A 155 12.12 -5.06 -2.55
N GLU A 156 12.69 -6.22 -2.23
CA GLU A 156 11.98 -7.51 -2.34
C GLU A 156 10.70 -7.53 -1.50
N ALA A 157 10.75 -7.08 -0.25
CA ALA A 157 9.59 -7.01 0.64
C ALA A 157 8.49 -6.09 0.08
N LEU A 158 8.88 -4.93 -0.47
CA LEU A 158 7.95 -4.01 -1.11
C LEU A 158 7.30 -4.64 -2.36
N GLY A 159 8.08 -5.37 -3.14
CA GLY A 159 7.58 -6.10 -4.30
C GLY A 159 6.52 -7.14 -3.93
N ILE A 160 6.74 -7.90 -2.86
CA ILE A 160 5.79 -8.87 -2.32
C ILE A 160 4.52 -8.16 -1.84
N LEU A 161 4.67 -7.12 -1.00
CA LEU A 161 3.53 -6.36 -0.49
C LEU A 161 2.68 -5.75 -1.62
N GLY A 162 3.31 -5.20 -2.65
CA GLY A 162 2.59 -4.62 -3.78
C GLY A 162 1.76 -5.64 -4.57
N ILE A 163 2.30 -6.82 -4.79
CA ILE A 163 1.56 -7.94 -5.43
C ILE A 163 0.41 -8.39 -4.53
N ASN A 164 0.66 -8.56 -3.22
CA ASN A 164 -0.36 -8.95 -2.26
C ASN A 164 -1.50 -7.93 -2.21
N LEU A 165 -1.19 -6.64 -2.19
CA LEU A 165 -2.18 -5.56 -2.18
C LEU A 165 -3.04 -5.57 -3.45
N ILE A 166 -2.42 -5.70 -4.64
CA ILE A 166 -3.15 -5.77 -5.90
C ILE A 166 -4.05 -7.01 -5.93
N TYR A 167 -3.52 -8.17 -5.53
CA TYR A 167 -4.26 -9.41 -5.51
C TYR A 167 -5.46 -9.33 -4.54
N ALA A 168 -5.24 -8.91 -3.30
CA ALA A 168 -6.28 -8.79 -2.28
C ALA A 168 -7.42 -7.86 -2.72
N ALA A 169 -7.11 -6.71 -3.35
CA ALA A 169 -8.10 -5.75 -3.82
C ALA A 169 -9.08 -6.33 -4.87
N PHE A 170 -8.65 -7.31 -5.66
CA PHE A 170 -9.49 -7.94 -6.69
C PHE A 170 -10.14 -9.25 -6.25
N HIS A 171 -9.58 -9.95 -5.28
CA HIS A 171 -10.03 -11.29 -4.85
C HIS A 171 -10.67 -11.29 -3.46
N THR A 172 -10.27 -10.36 -2.59
CA THR A 172 -10.80 -10.19 -1.24
C THR A 172 -11.14 -8.71 -1.00
N PRO A 173 -12.07 -8.12 -1.78
CA PRO A 173 -12.28 -6.67 -1.81
C PRO A 173 -12.84 -6.08 -0.50
N GLU A 174 -13.37 -6.91 0.38
CA GLU A 174 -13.77 -6.51 1.72
C GLU A 174 -12.53 -6.43 2.61
N PHE A 175 -12.35 -5.32 3.33
CA PHE A 175 -11.22 -5.13 4.25
C PHE A 175 -11.47 -5.94 5.54
N THR A 176 -11.38 -7.25 5.39
CA THR A 176 -11.58 -8.25 6.45
C THR A 176 -10.25 -8.78 6.97
N SER A 177 -10.31 -9.70 7.94
CA SER A 177 -9.13 -10.48 8.35
C SER A 177 -8.46 -11.18 7.17
N ASP A 178 -9.25 -11.67 6.21
CA ASP A 178 -8.72 -12.37 5.03
C ASP A 178 -7.93 -11.42 4.13
N PHE A 179 -8.40 -10.18 3.93
CA PHE A 179 -7.63 -9.16 3.22
C PHE A 179 -6.28 -8.87 3.90
N LEU A 180 -6.28 -8.77 5.23
CA LEU A 180 -5.05 -8.53 5.99
C LEU A 180 -4.08 -9.71 5.93
N HIS A 181 -4.59 -10.95 5.96
CA HIS A 181 -3.78 -12.14 5.76
C HIS A 181 -3.14 -12.16 4.37
N GLU A 182 -3.90 -11.81 3.33
CA GLU A 182 -3.38 -11.70 1.96
C GLU A 182 -2.19 -10.71 1.85
N LEU A 183 -2.18 -9.63 2.64
CA LEU A 183 -1.06 -8.68 2.66
C LEU A 183 0.23 -9.28 3.22
N GLN A 184 0.13 -10.33 4.06
CA GLN A 184 1.26 -10.96 4.74
C GLN A 184 1.79 -12.21 4.03
N ASP A 185 1.12 -12.70 3.00
CA ASP A 185 1.56 -13.91 2.31
C ASP A 185 2.97 -13.74 1.73
N ASP A 186 3.84 -14.72 1.97
CA ASP A 186 5.28 -14.66 1.68
C ASP A 186 6.03 -13.47 2.36
N LEU A 187 5.38 -12.76 3.30
CA LEU A 187 5.90 -11.53 3.90
C LEU A 187 5.75 -11.54 5.43
N SER A 188 6.84 -11.75 6.14
CA SER A 188 6.83 -11.66 7.60
C SER A 188 6.66 -10.22 8.10
N SER A 189 5.90 -10.02 9.18
CA SER A 189 5.78 -8.75 9.91
C SER A 189 7.13 -8.20 10.42
N SER A 190 8.15 -9.04 10.53
CA SER A 190 9.53 -8.60 10.81
C SER A 190 10.24 -7.90 9.65
N ARG A 191 9.67 -7.94 8.45
CA ARG A 191 10.22 -7.31 7.24
C ARG A 191 9.56 -5.97 6.90
N VAL A 192 8.25 -5.88 7.07
CA VAL A 192 7.44 -4.68 6.82
C VAL A 192 6.40 -4.52 7.92
N GLU A 193 6.26 -3.32 8.43
CA GLU A 193 5.17 -2.91 9.30
C GLU A 193 4.23 -1.98 8.53
N ILE A 194 2.92 -2.17 8.67
CA ILE A 194 1.88 -1.29 8.10
C ILE A 194 1.21 -0.57 9.26
N ASP A 195 1.63 0.65 9.56
CA ASP A 195 1.18 1.40 10.72
C ASP A 195 0.03 2.38 10.43
N MET A 196 -0.37 2.49 9.16
CA MET A 196 -1.49 3.32 8.75
C MET A 196 -2.13 2.77 7.48
N VAL A 197 -3.46 2.78 7.43
CA VAL A 197 -4.27 2.52 6.25
C VAL A 197 -5.29 3.62 6.06
N HIS A 198 -5.47 4.05 4.83
CA HIS A 198 -6.55 4.93 4.41
C HIS A 198 -7.25 4.32 3.21
N VAL A 199 -8.56 4.32 3.25
CA VAL A 199 -9.40 3.83 2.17
C VAL A 199 -10.37 4.92 1.71
N GLY A 200 -10.82 4.81 0.47
CA GLY A 200 -11.80 5.72 -0.11
C GLY A 200 -12.50 5.09 -1.30
N GLY A 201 -13.60 5.69 -1.71
CA GLY A 201 -14.41 5.22 -2.82
C GLY A 201 -15.61 4.35 -2.40
N PRO A 202 -16.56 4.14 -3.34
CA PRO A 202 -17.90 3.64 -3.01
C PRO A 202 -17.93 2.23 -2.39
N ALA A 203 -16.93 1.39 -2.68
CA ALA A 203 -16.88 0.05 -2.11
C ALA A 203 -16.24 0.01 -0.71
N LEU A 204 -15.47 1.05 -0.32
CA LEU A 204 -14.65 1.02 0.89
C LEU A 204 -14.99 2.14 1.90
N GLU A 205 -15.75 3.18 1.50
CA GLU A 205 -16.06 4.33 2.35
C GLU A 205 -16.88 4.01 3.60
N HIS A 206 -17.51 2.83 3.65
CA HIS A 206 -18.27 2.37 4.78
C HIS A 206 -17.40 1.78 5.92
N LEU A 207 -16.12 1.55 5.66
CA LEU A 207 -15.19 0.95 6.61
C LEU A 207 -14.82 1.94 7.72
N ASP A 208 -14.91 1.49 8.97
CA ASP A 208 -14.54 2.29 10.14
C ASP A 208 -13.02 2.35 10.30
N PRO A 209 -12.39 3.55 10.30
CA PRO A 209 -10.96 3.69 10.52
C PRO A 209 -10.46 3.08 11.84
N LEU A 210 -11.29 3.10 12.90
CA LEU A 210 -10.93 2.50 14.19
C LEU A 210 -10.84 0.97 14.08
N GLU A 211 -11.83 0.34 13.45
CA GLU A 211 -11.83 -1.11 13.23
C GLU A 211 -10.65 -1.53 12.33
N MET A 212 -10.37 -0.78 11.27
CA MET A 212 -9.21 -1.03 10.41
C MET A 212 -7.89 -0.94 11.18
N GLY A 213 -7.72 0.10 11.99
CA GLY A 213 -6.50 0.26 12.79
C GLY A 213 -6.33 -0.84 13.82
N MET A 214 -7.39 -1.22 14.50
CA MET A 214 -7.35 -2.35 15.45
C MET A 214 -7.03 -3.67 14.74
N SER A 215 -7.54 -3.86 13.54
CA SER A 215 -7.26 -5.05 12.73
C SER A 215 -5.79 -5.15 12.30
N LEU A 216 -5.12 -4.02 12.00
CA LEU A 216 -3.67 -4.01 11.74
C LEU A 216 -2.87 -4.52 12.94
N VAL A 217 -3.25 -4.12 14.17
CA VAL A 217 -2.58 -4.58 15.39
C VAL A 217 -2.89 -6.04 15.71
N HIS A 218 -4.15 -6.44 15.60
CA HIS A 218 -4.56 -7.82 15.86
C HIS A 218 -3.99 -8.82 14.83
N GLY A 219 -3.78 -8.37 13.59
CA GLY A 219 -3.19 -9.16 12.51
C GLY A 219 -1.66 -9.14 12.49
N ASP A 220 -0.99 -8.59 13.53
CA ASP A 220 0.47 -8.45 13.60
C ASP A 220 1.10 -7.66 12.43
N LEU A 221 0.32 -6.82 11.74
CA LEU A 221 0.80 -5.92 10.68
C LEU A 221 1.45 -4.66 11.24
N ALA A 222 1.06 -4.23 12.44
CA ALA A 222 1.64 -3.12 13.17
C ALA A 222 1.77 -3.45 14.67
N LEU A 223 2.82 -2.93 15.30
CA LEU A 223 2.96 -3.00 16.78
C LEU A 223 1.98 -2.06 17.49
N ALA A 224 1.71 -0.92 16.88
CA ALA A 224 0.77 0.08 17.37
C ALA A 224 0.28 0.96 16.22
N VAL A 225 -0.90 1.55 16.40
CA VAL A 225 -1.48 2.53 15.47
C VAL A 225 -1.81 3.82 16.20
N LEU A 226 -1.80 4.94 15.48
CA LEU A 226 -2.13 6.25 16.00
C LEU A 226 -3.39 6.79 15.32
N PHE A 227 -4.30 7.36 16.12
CA PHE A 227 -5.48 8.05 15.62
C PHE A 227 -5.34 9.56 15.82
N GLY A 228 -5.63 10.31 14.78
CA GLY A 228 -5.76 11.76 14.85
C GLY A 228 -7.02 12.20 15.60
N PRO A 229 -7.16 13.50 15.87
CA PRO A 229 -8.34 14.04 16.55
C PRO A 229 -9.67 13.83 15.80
N ASP A 230 -9.58 13.57 14.50
CA ASP A 230 -10.69 13.27 13.60
C ASP A 230 -11.04 11.77 13.55
N GLY A 231 -10.35 10.94 14.35
CA GLY A 231 -10.54 9.49 14.39
C GLY A 231 -9.89 8.72 13.23
N ARG A 232 -9.12 9.39 12.37
CA ARG A 232 -8.40 8.74 11.27
C ARG A 232 -7.03 8.26 11.71
N LEU A 233 -6.56 7.21 11.07
CA LEU A 233 -5.19 6.72 11.26
C LEU A 233 -4.17 7.72 10.74
N GLU A 234 -3.14 7.99 11.55
CA GLU A 234 -1.99 8.81 11.18
C GLU A 234 -0.68 8.03 11.39
N PRO A 235 0.29 8.14 10.47
CA PRO A 235 1.58 7.47 10.65
C PRO A 235 2.32 8.07 11.85
N PRO A 236 2.79 7.25 12.79
CA PRO A 236 3.45 7.71 14.02
C PRO A 236 4.65 8.64 13.75
N ASN A 237 5.44 8.34 12.73
CA ASN A 237 6.61 9.15 12.37
C ASN A 237 6.25 10.57 11.91
N GLU A 238 5.10 10.78 11.28
CA GLU A 238 4.64 12.13 10.89
C GLU A 238 4.08 12.90 12.08
N VAL A 239 3.40 12.22 12.99
CA VAL A 239 2.88 12.82 14.22
C VAL A 239 4.03 13.26 15.11
N ILE A 240 5.03 12.41 15.34
CA ILE A 240 6.22 12.73 16.16
C ILE A 240 7.00 13.94 15.59
N ARG A 241 7.10 14.06 14.27
CA ARG A 241 7.76 15.21 13.62
C ARG A 241 7.06 16.53 13.90
N LYS A 242 5.75 16.52 14.12
CA LYS A 242 4.98 17.72 14.50
C LYS A 242 5.25 18.16 15.95
N ARG A 243 6.03 17.39 16.72
CA ARG A 243 6.35 17.60 18.14
C ARG A 243 5.09 17.82 18.99
N PRO A 244 4.14 16.90 18.99
CA PRO A 244 2.91 17.03 19.74
C PRO A 244 3.18 17.03 21.23
N ILE A 245 2.31 17.71 21.98
CA ILE A 245 2.25 17.55 23.45
C ILE A 245 1.26 16.42 23.72
N ILE A 246 1.76 15.35 24.34
CA ILE A 246 0.90 14.23 24.74
C ILE A 246 0.42 14.49 26.16
N VAL A 247 -0.90 14.54 26.34
CA VAL A 247 -1.51 14.64 27.67
C VAL A 247 -2.31 13.35 27.90
N GLU A 248 -1.81 12.51 28.78
CA GLU A 248 -2.50 11.32 29.22
C GLU A 248 -3.35 11.64 30.46
N ARG A 249 -4.63 11.26 30.44
CA ARG A 249 -5.51 11.26 31.61
C ARG A 249 -5.97 9.83 31.89
N GLY A 250 -5.28 9.14 32.79
CA GLY A 250 -5.66 7.82 33.28
C GLY A 250 -6.46 7.90 34.58
N LEU A 251 -7.46 7.04 34.74
CA LEU A 251 -8.03 6.68 36.03
C LEU A 251 -7.25 5.46 36.54
N TYR A 252 -6.26 5.71 37.36
CA TYR A 252 -5.51 4.63 38.01
C TYR A 252 -6.41 4.00 39.08
N GLN A 253 -6.81 2.75 38.89
CA GLN A 253 -7.34 1.95 39.99
C GLN A 253 -6.16 1.51 40.88
N HIS A 254 -6.39 1.48 42.18
CA HIS A 254 -5.46 1.41 43.27
C HIS A 254 -4.40 0.28 43.30
N HIS A 255 -4.05 -0.39 42.24
CA HIS A 255 -3.12 -1.53 42.25
C HIS A 255 -2.15 -1.62 41.05
N THR A 256 -1.94 -0.57 40.31
CA THR A 256 -0.85 -0.53 39.34
C THR A 256 0.07 0.62 39.70
N GLU A 257 1.12 0.30 40.45
CA GLU A 257 2.32 1.15 40.51
C GLU A 257 2.96 1.08 39.15
N ILE A 258 2.78 2.11 38.32
CA ILE A 258 3.65 2.36 37.20
C ILE A 258 4.78 3.21 37.79
N ASP A 259 5.94 2.59 37.93
CA ASP A 259 7.17 3.27 38.33
C ASP A 259 7.57 4.23 37.18
N PRO A 260 7.65 5.53 37.40
CA PRO A 260 8.11 6.48 36.41
C PRO A 260 9.65 6.52 36.42
N GLU A 261 10.30 5.64 35.67
CA GLU A 261 11.69 5.85 35.26
C GLU A 261 11.77 6.18 33.78
#